data_39dda6b86f9073070d703bee02a1eee0
#
_entry.id   39dda6b86f9073070d703bee02a1eee0
#
_cell.length_a   1.000
_cell.length_b   1.000
_cell.length_c   1.000
_cell.angle_alpha   90.00
_cell.angle_beta   90.00
_cell.angle_gamma   90.00
#
_symmetry.space_group_name_H-M   'P 1'
#
loop_
_entity.id
_entity.type
_entity.pdbx_description
1 polymer ?
#
loop_
_entity_poly.entity_id
_entity_poly.type
_entity_poly.pdbx_seq_one_letter_code
_entity_poly.pdbx_strand_id
1 'polypeptide(L)'
;MKKILLVATVYRIGERIYPIIPELAKEYHIDILRTAQMSNNNTWYGDNDYRLLFDKLYASHVNKIYTDSTPNINSYDLIIFDDCRPRNGLKEISAEAKSAGIPTISNYEGNGYFDLDNVERDIKHWDYLSLFGTKDFDLHSNHPHGDHKKFLKGGIPANDKLKEYDNNEKNILIIVNFLGNRPSPFNIQVDKNFINICGLNRLQQAYDKNIIFKLKSRKDQPDIDLDINYIKKIADGLKYDIVIDCEDDNELICNSFMVISAPSTLALKAIQKGIPTICIKGSGLDGCFYDYKGLVELDTHSIYKEVERQYNEGRDEEFIKNTIECGSDYTSTEQYIKNIKEII
;
A
#
# COMPACT_ATOMS: atom_id res chain seq x y z
N MET A 1 -12.07 -21.91 20.89
CA MET A 1 -11.19 -20.98 20.15
C MET A 1 -12.12 -20.13 19.32
N LYS A 2 -12.01 -18.79 19.40
CA LYS A 2 -12.82 -17.86 18.57
C LYS A 2 -12.47 -18.01 17.11
N LYS A 3 -13.45 -17.74 16.24
CA LYS A 3 -13.33 -17.91 14.80
C LYS A 3 -13.35 -16.57 14.10
N ILE A 4 -12.41 -16.36 13.21
CA ILE A 4 -12.29 -15.15 12.38
C ILE A 4 -12.45 -15.53 10.92
N LEU A 5 -13.32 -14.81 10.21
CA LEU A 5 -13.39 -14.88 8.75
C LEU A 5 -12.62 -13.67 8.17
N LEU A 6 -11.61 -13.93 7.36
CA LEU A 6 -10.99 -12.90 6.55
C LEU A 6 -11.58 -12.95 5.14
N VAL A 7 -12.19 -11.85 4.70
CA VAL A 7 -12.77 -11.70 3.37
C VAL A 7 -11.73 -11.03 2.48
N ALA A 8 -11.17 -11.81 1.57
CA ALA A 8 -10.12 -11.39 0.68
C ALA A 8 -10.71 -11.04 -0.70
N THR A 9 -10.57 -9.78 -1.12
CA THR A 9 -11.11 -9.27 -2.37
C THR A 9 -10.08 -9.28 -3.49
N VAL A 10 -8.91 -8.70 -3.20
CA VAL A 10 -7.83 -8.48 -4.16
C VAL A 10 -6.50 -8.60 -3.44
N TYR A 11 -5.60 -9.46 -3.93
CA TYR A 11 -4.32 -9.69 -3.26
C TYR A 11 -3.56 -8.39 -2.95
N ARG A 12 -3.39 -7.51 -3.92
CA ARG A 12 -2.64 -6.25 -3.73
C ARG A 12 -3.26 -5.26 -2.74
N ILE A 13 -4.56 -5.38 -2.49
CA ILE A 13 -5.22 -4.57 -1.46
C ILE A 13 -4.95 -5.19 -0.10
N GLY A 14 -5.16 -6.49 0.01
CA GLY A 14 -5.03 -7.24 1.25
C GLY A 14 -3.61 -7.53 1.68
N GLU A 15 -2.63 -7.52 0.76
CA GLU A 15 -1.22 -7.81 1.09
C GLU A 15 -0.68 -6.97 2.24
N ARG A 16 -1.25 -5.78 2.46
CA ARG A 16 -0.89 -4.89 3.57
C ARG A 16 -1.24 -5.44 4.94
N ILE A 17 -2.31 -6.24 5.03
CA ILE A 17 -2.79 -6.80 6.29
C ILE A 17 -2.54 -8.31 6.41
N TYR A 18 -2.37 -9.04 5.32
CA TYR A 18 -2.22 -10.50 5.36
C TYR A 18 -1.07 -11.00 6.27
N PRO A 19 0.01 -10.25 6.53
CA PRO A 19 1.01 -10.64 7.52
C PRO A 19 0.49 -10.84 8.94
N ILE A 20 -0.72 -10.36 9.27
CA ILE A 20 -1.36 -10.67 10.56
C ILE A 20 -1.80 -12.14 10.66
N ILE A 21 -2.02 -12.83 9.52
CA ILE A 21 -2.61 -14.20 9.50
C ILE A 21 -1.79 -15.19 10.32
N PRO A 22 -0.47 -15.34 10.16
CA PRO A 22 0.30 -16.28 10.96
C PRO A 22 0.23 -16.00 12.46
N GLU A 23 0.18 -14.73 12.84
CA GLU A 23 0.11 -14.34 14.25
C GLU A 23 -1.28 -14.61 14.84
N LEU A 24 -2.34 -14.27 14.12
CA LEU A 24 -3.72 -14.57 14.53
C LEU A 24 -3.97 -16.07 14.64
N ALA A 25 -3.40 -16.87 13.75
CA ALA A 25 -3.56 -18.33 13.74
C ALA A 25 -3.02 -19.02 15.00
N LYS A 26 -2.18 -18.34 15.79
CA LYS A 26 -1.70 -18.86 17.07
C LYS A 26 -2.80 -18.90 18.14
N GLU A 27 -3.80 -18.02 18.04
CA GLU A 27 -4.84 -17.84 19.08
C GLU A 27 -6.26 -18.05 18.56
N TYR A 28 -6.47 -17.97 17.24
CA TYR A 28 -7.78 -18.00 16.61
C TYR A 28 -7.89 -19.07 15.52
N HIS A 29 -9.11 -19.53 15.27
CA HIS A 29 -9.41 -20.31 14.07
C HIS A 29 -9.69 -19.35 12.91
N ILE A 30 -8.91 -19.43 11.85
CA ILE A 30 -9.00 -18.49 10.73
C ILE A 30 -9.48 -19.21 9.49
N ASP A 31 -10.55 -18.71 8.91
CA ASP A 31 -11.03 -19.08 7.60
C ASP A 31 -10.87 -17.88 6.62
N ILE A 32 -10.66 -18.17 5.34
CA ILE A 32 -10.57 -17.17 4.27
C ILE A 32 -11.75 -17.36 3.33
N LEU A 33 -12.43 -16.26 3.02
CA LEU A 33 -13.36 -16.19 1.89
C LEU A 33 -12.73 -15.38 0.76
N ARG A 34 -12.42 -16.02 -0.35
CA ARG A 34 -12.07 -15.34 -1.59
C ARG A 34 -13.34 -14.95 -2.31
N THR A 35 -13.55 -13.67 -2.54
CA THR A 35 -14.74 -13.22 -3.25
C THR A 35 -14.63 -13.50 -4.76
N ALA A 36 -15.76 -13.50 -5.45
CA ALA A 36 -15.82 -13.72 -6.90
C ALA A 36 -14.98 -12.71 -7.71
N GLN A 37 -14.65 -11.57 -7.14
CA GLN A 37 -13.72 -10.61 -7.75
C GLN A 37 -12.28 -11.12 -7.78
N MET A 38 -11.88 -12.01 -6.87
CA MET A 38 -10.61 -12.73 -6.94
C MET A 38 -10.66 -13.90 -7.95
N SER A 39 -11.85 -14.42 -8.27
CA SER A 39 -12.03 -15.57 -9.15
C SER A 39 -12.41 -15.19 -10.58
N ASN A 40 -12.95 -14.01 -10.82
CA ASN A 40 -13.31 -13.56 -12.16
C ASN A 40 -12.09 -12.98 -12.88
N ASN A 41 -11.89 -13.44 -14.12
CA ASN A 41 -10.91 -13.01 -15.12
C ASN A 41 -10.91 -11.50 -15.44
N ASN A 42 -11.34 -10.66 -14.54
CA ASN A 42 -11.10 -9.24 -14.65
C ASN A 42 -9.59 -9.05 -14.46
N THR A 43 -8.90 -8.82 -15.56
CA THR A 43 -7.45 -8.69 -15.75
C THR A 43 -6.70 -7.81 -14.75
N TRP A 44 -7.40 -7.08 -13.93
CA TRP A 44 -6.83 -6.29 -12.83
C TRP A 44 -6.52 -7.09 -11.56
N TYR A 45 -7.18 -8.25 -11.36
CA TYR A 45 -7.20 -8.90 -10.06
C TYR A 45 -7.23 -10.43 -10.08
N GLY A 46 -7.38 -11.03 -11.25
CA GLY A 46 -7.55 -12.47 -11.44
C GLY A 46 -6.27 -13.23 -11.72
N ASP A 47 -5.12 -12.70 -11.29
CA ASP A 47 -3.84 -13.32 -11.53
C ASP A 47 -3.69 -14.60 -10.71
N ASN A 48 -3.53 -15.71 -11.40
CA ASN A 48 -3.22 -17.00 -10.78
C ASN A 48 -1.95 -16.91 -9.93
N ASP A 49 -0.98 -16.08 -10.32
CA ASP A 49 0.29 -15.93 -9.61
C ASP A 49 0.08 -15.35 -8.22
N TYR A 50 -0.79 -14.35 -8.06
CA TYR A 50 -1.11 -13.80 -6.73
C TYR A 50 -1.90 -14.78 -5.86
N ARG A 51 -2.75 -15.62 -6.45
CA ARG A 51 -3.41 -16.66 -5.71
C ARG A 51 -2.42 -17.70 -5.22
N LEU A 52 -1.51 -18.13 -6.09
CA LEU A 52 -0.44 -19.06 -5.74
C LEU A 52 0.51 -18.46 -4.69
N LEU A 53 0.82 -17.18 -4.80
CA LEU A 53 1.63 -16.48 -3.81
C LEU A 53 0.93 -16.43 -2.45
N PHE A 54 -0.36 -16.09 -2.41
CA PHE A 54 -1.14 -16.11 -1.17
C PHE A 54 -1.15 -17.52 -0.56
N ASP A 55 -1.41 -18.56 -1.38
CA ASP A 55 -1.44 -19.93 -0.90
C ASP A 55 -0.08 -20.38 -0.36
N LYS A 56 0.99 -20.04 -1.04
CA LYS A 56 2.37 -20.31 -0.60
C LYS A 56 2.69 -19.67 0.75
N LEU A 57 2.23 -18.44 0.97
CA LEU A 57 2.58 -17.67 2.17
C LEU A 57 1.65 -17.95 3.36
N TYR A 58 0.37 -18.22 3.12
CA TYR A 58 -0.64 -18.18 4.18
C TYR A 58 -1.51 -19.42 4.31
N ALA A 59 -1.61 -20.28 3.29
CA ALA A 59 -2.55 -21.42 3.35
C ALA A 59 -2.28 -22.39 4.50
N SER A 60 -1.02 -22.54 4.92
CA SER A 60 -0.66 -23.40 6.07
C SER A 60 -1.10 -22.84 7.44
N HIS A 61 -1.47 -21.57 7.49
CA HIS A 61 -1.87 -20.87 8.72
C HIS A 61 -3.40 -20.73 8.85
N VAL A 62 -4.16 -21.15 7.84
CA VAL A 62 -5.63 -21.03 7.84
C VAL A 62 -6.29 -22.40 7.89
N ASN A 63 -7.49 -22.46 8.46
CA ASN A 63 -8.20 -23.71 8.63
C ASN A 63 -8.98 -24.08 7.36
N LYS A 64 -9.54 -23.10 6.67
CA LYS A 64 -10.28 -23.32 5.45
C LYS A 64 -10.25 -22.10 4.51
N ILE A 65 -10.22 -22.37 3.22
CA ILE A 65 -10.35 -21.37 2.16
C ILE A 65 -11.61 -21.67 1.37
N TYR A 66 -12.52 -20.71 1.31
CA TYR A 66 -13.74 -20.72 0.52
C TYR A 66 -13.53 -19.91 -0.77
N THR A 67 -13.90 -20.48 -1.92
CA THR A 67 -13.74 -19.82 -3.23
C THR A 67 -15.06 -19.68 -3.98
N ASP A 68 -15.95 -20.68 -3.86
CA ASP A 68 -17.17 -20.78 -4.67
C ASP A 68 -18.47 -20.70 -3.83
N SER A 69 -18.31 -20.61 -2.52
CA SER A 69 -19.47 -20.56 -1.60
C SER A 69 -19.17 -19.70 -0.40
N THR A 70 -20.08 -18.83 -0.03
CA THR A 70 -20.03 -18.08 1.22
C THR A 70 -20.21 -19.04 2.39
N PRO A 71 -19.34 -19.02 3.40
CA PRO A 71 -19.53 -19.82 4.61
C PRO A 71 -20.73 -19.33 5.43
N ASN A 72 -21.17 -20.12 6.39
CA ASN A 72 -22.18 -19.68 7.35
C ASN A 72 -21.60 -18.54 8.21
N ILE A 73 -21.99 -17.31 7.91
CA ILE A 73 -21.50 -16.09 8.57
C ILE A 73 -21.74 -16.13 10.08
N ASN A 74 -22.87 -16.67 10.52
CA ASN A 74 -23.23 -16.75 11.94
C ASN A 74 -22.31 -17.66 12.78
N SER A 75 -21.35 -18.34 12.15
CA SER A 75 -20.40 -19.20 12.85
C SER A 75 -19.10 -18.50 13.28
N TYR A 76 -18.96 -17.20 13.00
CA TYR A 76 -17.76 -16.42 13.28
C TYR A 76 -17.97 -15.44 14.44
N ASP A 77 -16.88 -15.11 15.11
CA ASP A 77 -16.85 -14.11 16.19
C ASP A 77 -16.38 -12.72 15.67
N LEU A 78 -15.75 -12.68 14.51
CA LEU A 78 -15.26 -11.46 13.85
C LEU A 78 -15.13 -11.69 12.34
N ILE A 79 -15.41 -10.65 11.56
CA ILE A 79 -15.14 -10.63 10.12
C ILE A 79 -14.22 -9.47 9.79
N ILE A 80 -13.13 -9.76 9.06
CA ILE A 80 -12.15 -8.79 8.61
C ILE A 80 -12.22 -8.70 7.09
N PHE A 81 -12.45 -7.51 6.55
CA PHE A 81 -12.43 -7.23 5.12
C PHE A 81 -11.12 -6.55 4.75
N ASP A 82 -10.48 -6.99 3.70
CA ASP A 82 -9.25 -6.37 3.20
C ASP A 82 -9.49 -5.06 2.42
N ASP A 83 -10.74 -4.77 2.05
CA ASP A 83 -11.14 -3.59 1.29
C ASP A 83 -12.35 -2.90 1.97
N CYS A 84 -12.28 -1.58 2.14
CA CYS A 84 -13.37 -0.80 2.74
C CYS A 84 -14.50 -0.46 1.75
N ARG A 85 -14.27 -0.62 0.46
CA ARG A 85 -15.28 -0.29 -0.56
C ARG A 85 -16.45 -1.27 -0.50
N PRO A 86 -17.68 -0.80 -0.25
CA PRO A 86 -18.85 -1.66 -0.12
C PRO A 86 -19.31 -2.18 -1.50
N ARG A 87 -18.56 -3.10 -2.08
CA ARG A 87 -18.85 -3.73 -3.38
C ARG A 87 -19.93 -4.81 -3.23
N ASN A 88 -20.51 -5.25 -4.36
CA ASN A 88 -21.46 -6.35 -4.37
C ASN A 88 -20.83 -7.61 -3.74
N GLY A 89 -21.60 -8.33 -2.97
CA GLY A 89 -21.14 -9.48 -2.17
C GLY A 89 -20.57 -9.10 -0.80
N LEU A 90 -19.83 -7.98 -0.67
CA LEU A 90 -19.29 -7.54 0.62
C LEU A 90 -20.39 -6.87 1.48
N LYS A 91 -21.29 -6.12 0.86
CA LYS A 91 -22.43 -5.50 1.54
C LYS A 91 -23.35 -6.54 2.15
N GLU A 92 -23.61 -7.61 1.42
CA GLU A 92 -24.46 -8.70 1.85
C GLU A 92 -23.86 -9.43 3.05
N ILE A 93 -22.57 -9.74 3.01
CA ILE A 93 -21.85 -10.36 4.14
C ILE A 93 -21.84 -9.42 5.35
N SER A 94 -21.58 -8.13 5.14
CA SER A 94 -21.62 -7.13 6.21
C SER A 94 -23.01 -7.00 6.83
N ALA A 95 -24.06 -6.97 6.01
CA ALA A 95 -25.44 -6.89 6.49
C ALA A 95 -25.84 -8.13 7.29
N GLU A 96 -25.44 -9.33 6.86
CA GLU A 96 -25.65 -10.57 7.59
C GLU A 96 -24.91 -10.58 8.93
N ALA A 97 -23.62 -10.20 8.93
CA ALA A 97 -22.83 -10.07 10.15
C ALA A 97 -23.47 -9.11 11.16
N LYS A 98 -23.89 -7.93 10.70
CA LYS A 98 -24.56 -6.92 11.52
C LYS A 98 -25.87 -7.44 12.11
N SER A 99 -26.66 -8.18 11.31
CA SER A 99 -27.92 -8.80 11.79
C SER A 99 -27.68 -9.86 12.84
N ALA A 100 -26.52 -10.53 12.79
CA ALA A 100 -26.09 -11.54 13.76
C ALA A 100 -25.34 -10.96 14.97
N GLY A 101 -25.10 -9.63 14.99
CA GLY A 101 -24.30 -9.00 16.04
C GLY A 101 -22.80 -9.34 16.00
N ILE A 102 -22.30 -9.76 14.85
CA ILE A 102 -20.90 -10.10 14.63
C ILE A 102 -20.14 -8.85 14.21
N PRO A 103 -19.11 -8.42 14.96
CA PRO A 103 -18.33 -7.24 14.62
C PRO A 103 -17.58 -7.40 13.30
N THR A 104 -17.44 -6.28 12.58
CA THR A 104 -16.74 -6.22 11.31
C THR A 104 -15.63 -5.18 11.36
N ILE A 105 -14.45 -5.53 10.84
CA ILE A 105 -13.34 -4.61 10.59
C ILE A 105 -13.12 -4.51 9.09
N SER A 106 -13.01 -3.31 8.56
CA SER A 106 -12.61 -3.11 7.18
C SER A 106 -11.34 -2.27 7.09
N ASN A 107 -10.57 -2.45 6.02
CA ASN A 107 -9.27 -1.82 5.84
C ASN A 107 -9.27 -0.87 4.65
N TYR A 108 -8.69 0.30 4.82
CA TYR A 108 -8.50 1.23 3.71
C TYR A 108 -7.47 0.72 2.70
N GLU A 109 -7.75 0.95 1.42
CA GLU A 109 -6.88 0.53 0.31
C GLU A 109 -5.58 1.35 0.24
N GLY A 110 -5.62 2.60 0.70
CA GLY A 110 -4.50 3.53 0.69
C GLY A 110 -4.48 4.36 1.96
N ASN A 111 -3.71 5.43 1.96
CA ASN A 111 -3.87 6.44 2.99
C ASN A 111 -5.32 6.90 2.93
N GLY A 112 -6.07 6.74 3.99
CA GLY A 112 -7.52 7.05 4.08
C GLY A 112 -7.92 8.47 3.70
N TYR A 113 -6.91 9.29 3.48
CA TYR A 113 -7.00 10.66 2.98
C TYR A 113 -7.78 10.81 1.67
N PHE A 114 -7.78 9.78 0.82
CA PHE A 114 -8.39 9.84 -0.51
C PHE A 114 -9.89 9.64 -0.50
N ASP A 115 -10.40 9.11 0.57
CA ASP A 115 -11.79 8.69 0.65
C ASP A 115 -12.59 9.46 1.71
N LEU A 116 -12.16 10.67 2.11
CA LEU A 116 -12.91 11.49 3.05
C LEU A 116 -14.36 11.72 2.59
N ASP A 117 -14.59 11.87 1.29
CA ASP A 117 -15.92 11.96 0.70
C ASP A 117 -16.78 10.71 0.89
N ASN A 118 -16.14 9.60 1.24
CA ASN A 118 -16.79 8.31 1.43
C ASN A 118 -16.95 7.89 2.89
N VAL A 119 -16.50 8.69 3.85
CA VAL A 119 -16.55 8.35 5.29
C VAL A 119 -17.98 7.97 5.72
N GLU A 120 -18.97 8.77 5.36
CA GLU A 120 -20.38 8.46 5.69
C GLU A 120 -20.84 7.12 5.13
N ARG A 121 -20.46 6.82 3.89
CA ARG A 121 -20.77 5.53 3.24
C ARG A 121 -20.12 4.39 3.98
N ASP A 122 -18.85 4.51 4.31
CA ASP A 122 -18.04 3.42 4.86
C ASP A 122 -18.47 3.08 6.27
N ILE A 123 -18.68 4.05 7.16
CA ILE A 123 -19.17 3.79 8.54
C ILE A 123 -20.59 3.23 8.62
N LYS A 124 -21.38 3.31 7.55
CA LYS A 124 -22.70 2.66 7.49
C LYS A 124 -22.61 1.15 7.29
N HIS A 125 -21.56 0.71 6.60
CA HIS A 125 -21.40 -0.70 6.26
C HIS A 125 -20.56 -1.46 7.28
N TRP A 126 -19.57 -0.82 7.90
CA TRP A 126 -18.61 -1.47 8.78
C TRP A 126 -18.77 -0.99 10.23
N ASP A 127 -18.48 -1.87 11.20
CA ASP A 127 -18.46 -1.47 12.61
C ASP A 127 -17.16 -0.73 12.93
N TYR A 128 -16.05 -1.19 12.33
CA TYR A 128 -14.73 -0.58 12.50
C TYR A 128 -14.02 -0.39 11.15
N LEU A 129 -13.29 0.72 11.04
CA LEU A 129 -12.40 1.04 9.93
C LEU A 129 -10.97 1.12 10.42
N SER A 130 -10.09 0.29 9.87
CA SER A 130 -8.66 0.32 10.18
C SER A 130 -7.96 1.31 9.28
N LEU A 131 -7.32 2.30 9.89
CA LEU A 131 -6.59 3.41 9.29
C LEU A 131 -5.09 3.23 9.52
N PHE A 132 -4.27 3.90 8.73
CA PHE A 132 -2.82 3.73 8.81
C PHE A 132 -2.20 4.32 10.08
N GLY A 133 -2.64 5.49 10.52
CA GLY A 133 -2.06 6.13 11.69
C GLY A 133 -2.87 7.30 12.23
N THR A 134 -2.24 8.07 13.10
CA THR A 134 -2.86 9.19 13.81
C THR A 134 -3.41 10.24 12.86
N LYS A 135 -2.68 10.57 11.80
CA LYS A 135 -3.09 11.56 10.81
C LYS A 135 -4.40 11.18 10.10
N ASP A 136 -4.49 9.95 9.62
CA ASP A 136 -5.71 9.45 9.01
C ASP A 136 -6.85 9.40 10.03
N PHE A 137 -6.55 8.95 11.25
CA PHE A 137 -7.52 8.89 12.35
C PHE A 137 -8.10 10.27 12.68
N ASP A 138 -7.27 11.29 12.81
CA ASP A 138 -7.69 12.64 13.13
C ASP A 138 -8.54 13.24 12.01
N LEU A 139 -8.13 13.02 10.75
CA LEU A 139 -8.88 13.48 9.59
C LEU A 139 -10.29 12.87 9.52
N HIS A 140 -10.38 11.56 9.71
CA HIS A 140 -11.67 10.86 9.68
C HIS A 140 -12.53 11.20 10.87
N SER A 141 -11.95 11.35 12.06
CA SER A 141 -12.67 11.70 13.28
C SER A 141 -13.23 13.13 13.26
N ASN A 142 -12.53 14.04 12.60
CA ASN A 142 -12.94 15.42 12.43
C ASN A 142 -13.91 15.64 11.25
N HIS A 143 -14.16 14.61 10.44
CA HIS A 143 -15.13 14.68 9.36
C HIS A 143 -16.55 14.82 9.93
N PRO A 144 -17.49 15.61 9.30
CA PRO A 144 -18.86 15.79 9.80
C PRO A 144 -19.63 14.50 10.06
N HIS A 145 -19.34 13.46 9.33
CA HIS A 145 -19.92 12.13 9.49
C HIS A 145 -18.99 11.15 10.26
N GLY A 146 -17.89 11.65 10.81
CA GLY A 146 -16.91 10.82 11.51
C GLY A 146 -17.45 10.31 12.85
N ASP A 147 -17.14 9.09 13.19
CA ASP A 147 -17.36 8.49 14.51
C ASP A 147 -16.04 7.88 15.00
N HIS A 148 -15.32 8.60 15.85
CA HIS A 148 -14.01 8.21 16.35
C HIS A 148 -14.00 6.83 17.02
N LYS A 149 -15.15 6.34 17.52
CA LYS A 149 -15.26 4.99 18.13
C LYS A 149 -15.19 3.87 17.10
N LYS A 150 -15.41 4.20 15.84
CA LYS A 150 -15.35 3.25 14.72
C LYS A 150 -13.99 3.21 14.03
N PHE A 151 -13.08 4.10 14.37
CA PHE A 151 -11.77 4.16 13.73
C PHE A 151 -10.70 3.51 14.58
N LEU A 152 -9.91 2.62 13.95
CA LEU A 152 -8.80 1.92 14.56
C LEU A 152 -7.50 2.39 13.91
N LYS A 153 -6.48 2.63 14.68
CA LYS A 153 -5.13 2.85 14.16
C LYS A 153 -4.49 1.48 13.98
N GLY A 154 -4.50 0.98 12.75
CA GLY A 154 -4.03 -0.38 12.43
C GLY A 154 -2.59 -0.45 11.95
N GLY A 155 -2.02 0.66 11.51
CA GLY A 155 -0.72 0.67 10.87
C GLY A 155 -0.71 -0.01 9.49
N ILE A 156 0.47 -0.45 9.08
CA ILE A 156 0.67 -1.22 7.84
C ILE A 156 1.47 -2.48 8.16
N PRO A 157 0.83 -3.58 8.58
CA PRO A 157 1.49 -4.83 8.96
C PRO A 157 2.52 -5.36 7.97
N ALA A 158 2.27 -5.21 6.66
CA ALA A 158 3.22 -5.63 5.63
C ALA A 158 4.57 -4.90 5.68
N ASN A 159 4.60 -3.70 6.22
CA ASN A 159 5.82 -2.92 6.31
C ASN A 159 6.72 -3.36 7.48
N ASP A 160 6.20 -4.15 8.43
CA ASP A 160 6.99 -4.61 9.57
C ASP A 160 8.18 -5.47 9.14
N LYS A 161 8.04 -6.17 8.00
CA LYS A 161 9.13 -6.96 7.40
C LYS A 161 10.31 -6.12 6.91
N LEU A 162 10.13 -4.81 6.72
CA LEU A 162 11.24 -3.94 6.28
C LEU A 162 12.42 -3.97 7.25
N LYS A 163 12.21 -4.25 8.54
CA LYS A 163 13.29 -4.38 9.53
C LYS A 163 14.26 -5.52 9.23
N GLU A 164 13.82 -6.54 8.48
CA GLU A 164 14.59 -7.75 8.17
C GLU A 164 15.55 -7.55 6.99
N TYR A 165 15.42 -6.45 6.25
CA TYR A 165 16.23 -6.15 5.06
C TYR A 165 17.29 -5.10 5.39
N ASP A 166 18.50 -5.32 4.88
CA ASP A 166 19.58 -4.33 4.93
C ASP A 166 19.43 -3.28 3.84
N ASN A 167 19.85 -2.06 4.10
CA ASN A 167 19.96 -1.01 3.10
C ASN A 167 21.23 -1.22 2.28
N ASN A 168 21.08 -1.53 1.00
CA ASN A 168 22.20 -1.88 0.11
C ASN A 168 22.62 -0.73 -0.82
N GLU A 169 21.85 0.34 -0.92
CA GLU A 169 22.17 1.58 -1.65
C GLU A 169 22.67 1.38 -3.10
N LYS A 170 22.09 0.42 -3.83
CA LYS A 170 22.59 0.03 -5.15
C LYS A 170 22.07 0.93 -6.27
N ASN A 171 20.80 1.38 -6.19
CA ASN A 171 20.08 1.91 -7.33
C ASN A 171 19.37 3.23 -7.00
N ILE A 172 19.10 4.04 -8.01
CA ILE A 172 18.11 5.14 -7.97
C ILE A 172 16.79 4.55 -8.47
N LEU A 173 15.79 4.47 -7.61
CA LEU A 173 14.49 3.90 -7.94
C LEU A 173 13.51 4.99 -8.35
N ILE A 174 12.98 4.91 -9.56
CA ILE A 174 11.90 5.77 -10.06
C ILE A 174 10.61 4.96 -10.03
N ILE A 175 9.69 5.31 -9.13
CA ILE A 175 8.37 4.67 -9.09
C ILE A 175 7.47 5.37 -10.10
N VAL A 176 7.15 4.66 -11.17
CA VAL A 176 6.37 5.18 -12.30
C VAL A 176 4.90 4.87 -12.09
N ASN A 177 4.14 5.85 -11.60
CA ASN A 177 2.70 5.70 -11.48
C ASN A 177 1.98 5.88 -12.81
N PHE A 178 2.45 6.83 -13.64
CA PHE A 178 1.92 7.10 -14.98
C PHE A 178 3.03 7.49 -15.95
N LEU A 179 2.89 7.04 -17.18
CA LEU A 179 3.76 7.42 -18.28
C LEU A 179 3.16 8.59 -19.05
N GLY A 180 4.01 9.40 -19.65
CA GLY A 180 3.59 10.56 -20.44
C GLY A 180 2.73 10.21 -21.67
N ASN A 181 2.75 8.96 -22.14
CA ASN A 181 1.87 8.46 -23.19
C ASN A 181 0.43 8.14 -22.71
N ARG A 182 0.20 8.14 -21.40
CA ARG A 182 -1.11 7.91 -20.78
C ARG A 182 -1.39 9.03 -19.78
N PRO A 183 -1.79 10.22 -20.24
CA PRO A 183 -2.01 11.35 -19.35
C PRO A 183 -3.09 11.05 -18.32
N SER A 184 -2.80 11.40 -17.08
CA SER A 184 -3.74 11.33 -15.97
C SER A 184 -3.76 12.69 -15.26
N PRO A 185 -4.91 13.29 -15.02
CA PRO A 185 -5.02 14.55 -14.30
C PRO A 185 -4.59 14.46 -12.83
N PHE A 186 -4.46 13.25 -12.31
CA PHE A 186 -4.20 13.02 -10.88
C PHE A 186 -2.77 12.60 -10.55
N ASN A 187 -1.87 12.54 -11.55
CA ASN A 187 -0.55 11.96 -11.30
C ASN A 187 0.55 12.60 -12.13
N ILE A 188 1.74 12.60 -11.55
CA ILE A 188 2.96 13.04 -12.22
C ILE A 188 3.29 12.06 -13.33
N GLN A 189 3.48 12.61 -14.51
CA GLN A 189 3.84 11.85 -15.70
C GLN A 189 5.36 11.73 -15.79
N VAL A 190 5.84 10.51 -15.87
CA VAL A 190 7.25 10.26 -16.20
C VAL A 190 7.42 10.33 -17.70
N ASP A 191 8.01 11.43 -18.17
CA ASP A 191 8.32 11.71 -19.55
C ASP A 191 9.78 12.21 -19.69
N LYS A 192 10.17 12.63 -20.88
CA LYS A 192 11.52 13.17 -21.12
C LYS A 192 11.77 14.45 -20.34
N ASN A 193 10.76 15.28 -20.12
CA ASN A 193 10.87 16.50 -19.34
C ASN A 193 11.10 16.18 -17.86
N PHE A 194 10.36 15.22 -17.30
CA PHE A 194 10.60 14.70 -15.95
C PHE A 194 12.05 14.23 -15.78
N ILE A 195 12.56 13.39 -16.69
CA ILE A 195 13.94 12.87 -16.65
C ILE A 195 14.96 14.02 -16.64
N ASN A 196 14.76 15.03 -17.47
CA ASN A 196 15.65 16.19 -17.58
C ASN A 196 15.59 17.07 -16.33
N ILE A 197 14.40 17.38 -15.82
CA ILE A 197 14.22 18.23 -14.64
C ILE A 197 14.72 17.51 -13.38
N CYS A 198 14.43 16.23 -13.22
CA CYS A 198 15.01 15.43 -12.13
C CYS A 198 16.53 15.29 -12.27
N GLY A 199 17.10 15.64 -13.43
CA GLY A 199 18.53 15.55 -13.65
C GLY A 199 19.07 14.11 -13.51
N LEU A 200 18.29 13.11 -13.94
CA LEU A 200 18.61 11.69 -13.69
C LEU A 200 20.00 11.30 -14.20
N ASN A 201 20.43 11.86 -15.34
CA ASN A 201 21.79 11.62 -15.84
C ASN A 201 22.87 12.15 -14.90
N ARG A 202 22.67 13.33 -14.31
CA ARG A 202 23.59 13.92 -13.33
C ARG A 202 23.58 13.14 -12.01
N LEU A 203 22.40 12.74 -11.53
CA LEU A 203 22.28 11.90 -10.35
C LEU A 203 23.00 10.56 -10.54
N GLN A 204 22.79 9.93 -11.69
CA GLN A 204 23.46 8.68 -12.02
C GLN A 204 24.99 8.82 -12.02
N GLN A 205 25.52 9.89 -12.64
CA GLN A 205 26.96 10.16 -12.69
C GLN A 205 27.53 10.55 -11.32
N ALA A 206 26.81 11.40 -10.56
CA ALA A 206 27.28 11.90 -9.27
C ALA A 206 27.40 10.78 -8.23
N TYR A 207 26.50 9.82 -8.26
CA TYR A 207 26.43 8.76 -7.26
C TYR A 207 26.90 7.38 -7.79
N ASP A 208 27.23 7.27 -9.06
CA ASP A 208 27.60 6.01 -9.75
C ASP A 208 26.59 4.88 -9.48
N LYS A 209 25.29 5.19 -9.64
CA LYS A 209 24.19 4.26 -9.40
C LYS A 209 23.46 3.91 -10.69
N ASN A 210 22.94 2.69 -10.76
CA ASN A 210 22.00 2.31 -11.81
C ASN A 210 20.61 2.93 -11.55
N ILE A 211 19.82 3.22 -12.60
CA ILE A 211 18.45 3.68 -12.46
C ILE A 211 17.52 2.49 -12.66
N ILE A 212 16.53 2.36 -11.80
CA ILE A 212 15.45 1.37 -11.96
C ILE A 212 14.13 2.12 -12.15
N PHE A 213 13.46 1.86 -13.27
CA PHE A 213 12.08 2.28 -13.48
C PHE A 213 11.13 1.17 -13.04
N LYS A 214 10.47 1.34 -11.89
CA LYS A 214 9.42 0.43 -11.42
C LYS A 214 8.09 0.86 -12.00
N LEU A 215 7.59 0.12 -12.96
CA LEU A 215 6.29 0.36 -13.57
C LEU A 215 5.15 -0.11 -12.66
N LYS A 216 4.02 0.60 -12.67
CA LYS A 216 2.78 0.15 -12.05
C LYS A 216 2.08 -0.93 -12.87
N SER A 217 2.39 -1.00 -14.16
CA SER A 217 1.84 -1.97 -15.11
C SER A 217 2.23 -3.40 -14.73
N ARG A 218 1.37 -4.34 -15.07
CA ARG A 218 1.58 -5.77 -14.82
C ARG A 218 2.01 -6.47 -16.11
N LYS A 219 2.73 -7.60 -15.98
CA LYS A 219 3.20 -8.40 -17.13
C LYS A 219 2.07 -8.89 -18.04
N ASP A 220 0.90 -9.13 -17.47
CA ASP A 220 -0.30 -9.60 -18.18
C ASP A 220 -1.13 -8.49 -18.82
N GLN A 221 -0.74 -7.21 -18.67
CA GLN A 221 -1.44 -6.11 -19.31
C GLN A 221 -1.11 -6.05 -20.81
N PRO A 222 -2.14 -5.91 -21.69
CA PRO A 222 -1.95 -5.95 -23.14
C PRO A 222 -1.05 -4.81 -23.67
N ASP A 223 -0.91 -3.73 -22.89
CA ASP A 223 -0.15 -2.54 -23.31
C ASP A 223 1.25 -2.46 -22.67
N ILE A 224 1.70 -3.51 -22.00
CA ILE A 224 2.99 -3.48 -21.28
C ILE A 224 4.18 -3.20 -22.20
N ASP A 225 4.16 -3.72 -23.40
CA ASP A 225 5.22 -3.47 -24.41
C ASP A 225 5.25 -1.99 -24.84
N LEU A 226 4.11 -1.33 -24.87
CA LEU A 226 4.04 0.10 -25.16
C LEU A 226 4.71 0.91 -24.05
N ASP A 227 4.47 0.52 -22.80
CA ASP A 227 5.07 1.16 -21.61
C ASP A 227 6.59 0.96 -21.58
N ILE A 228 7.05 -0.26 -21.83
CA ILE A 228 8.48 -0.58 -21.93
C ILE A 228 9.15 0.23 -23.04
N ASN A 229 8.55 0.25 -24.23
CA ASN A 229 9.09 0.97 -25.38
C ASN A 229 9.09 2.49 -25.15
N TYR A 230 8.11 3.00 -24.42
CA TYR A 230 8.08 4.41 -24.04
C TYR A 230 9.24 4.75 -23.09
N ILE A 231 9.48 3.95 -22.04
CA ILE A 231 10.64 4.14 -21.13
C ILE A 231 11.95 4.09 -21.94
N LYS A 232 12.13 3.10 -22.81
CA LYS A 232 13.32 3.01 -23.66
C LYS A 232 13.57 4.28 -24.47
N LYS A 233 12.51 4.89 -25.00
CA LYS A 233 12.59 6.12 -25.78
C LYS A 233 12.96 7.35 -24.94
N ILE A 234 12.40 7.50 -23.73
CA ILE A 234 12.62 8.68 -22.89
C ILE A 234 13.92 8.60 -22.10
N ALA A 235 14.36 7.40 -21.74
CA ALA A 235 15.55 7.11 -20.93
C ALA A 235 16.83 6.92 -21.80
N ASP A 236 16.78 7.29 -23.06
CA ASP A 236 17.93 7.21 -23.95
C ASP A 236 19.14 7.97 -23.36
N GLY A 237 20.30 7.31 -23.36
CA GLY A 237 21.53 7.82 -22.75
C GLY A 237 21.69 7.58 -21.24
N LEU A 238 20.72 6.95 -20.57
CA LEU A 238 20.83 6.50 -19.18
C LEU A 238 21.23 5.02 -19.11
N LYS A 239 21.90 4.64 -18.05
CA LYS A 239 22.06 3.23 -17.67
C LYS A 239 20.91 2.86 -16.74
N TYR A 240 20.01 1.98 -17.17
CA TYR A 240 18.80 1.66 -16.43
C TYR A 240 18.31 0.23 -16.62
N ASP A 241 17.45 -0.19 -15.69
CA ASP A 241 16.65 -1.40 -15.76
C ASP A 241 15.16 -1.05 -15.62
N ILE A 242 14.29 -1.94 -16.11
CA ILE A 242 12.84 -1.81 -15.97
C ILE A 242 12.30 -2.97 -15.14
N VAL A 243 11.62 -2.66 -14.06
CA VAL A 243 10.93 -3.64 -13.21
C VAL A 243 9.42 -3.45 -13.40
N ILE A 244 8.73 -4.51 -13.82
CA ILE A 244 7.28 -4.50 -14.08
C ILE A 244 6.56 -5.05 -12.86
N ASP A 245 6.73 -6.33 -12.59
CA ASP A 245 6.24 -6.99 -11.39
C ASP A 245 7.42 -7.36 -10.50
N CYS A 246 7.26 -7.14 -9.22
CA CYS A 246 8.25 -7.50 -8.21
C CYS A 246 7.57 -8.42 -7.20
N GLU A 247 8.16 -9.59 -6.95
CA GLU A 247 7.66 -10.50 -5.93
C GLU A 247 7.89 -9.95 -4.53
N ASP A 248 8.93 -9.12 -4.38
CA ASP A 248 9.30 -8.50 -3.11
C ASP A 248 9.63 -7.01 -3.29
N ASP A 249 8.63 -6.18 -3.07
CA ASP A 249 8.80 -4.72 -3.08
C ASP A 249 9.72 -4.24 -1.94
N ASN A 250 9.87 -5.00 -0.85
CA ASN A 250 10.76 -4.64 0.26
C ASN A 250 12.22 -4.76 -0.18
N GLU A 251 12.58 -5.85 -0.87
CA GLU A 251 13.93 -6.00 -1.42
C GLU A 251 14.25 -4.89 -2.42
N LEU A 252 13.33 -4.58 -3.33
CA LEU A 252 13.51 -3.51 -4.30
C LEU A 252 13.76 -2.16 -3.62
N ILE A 253 12.96 -1.81 -2.61
CA ILE A 253 13.10 -0.58 -1.83
C ILE A 253 14.45 -0.59 -1.09
N CYS A 254 14.79 -1.66 -0.36
CA CYS A 254 15.99 -1.71 0.46
C CYS A 254 17.29 -1.78 -0.37
N ASN A 255 17.21 -2.17 -1.64
CA ASN A 255 18.32 -2.05 -2.60
C ASN A 255 18.45 -0.63 -3.19
N SER A 256 17.60 0.31 -2.83
CA SER A 256 17.63 1.66 -3.39
C SER A 256 18.53 2.59 -2.56
N PHE A 257 19.37 3.37 -3.25
CA PHE A 257 20.11 4.50 -2.69
C PHE A 257 19.16 5.68 -2.42
N MET A 258 18.24 5.93 -3.36
CA MET A 258 17.17 6.91 -3.23
C MET A 258 15.96 6.47 -4.03
N VAL A 259 14.81 7.06 -3.69
CA VAL A 259 13.54 6.87 -4.40
C VAL A 259 13.02 8.21 -4.89
N ILE A 260 12.58 8.28 -6.15
CA ILE A 260 11.86 9.43 -6.71
C ILE A 260 10.49 8.94 -7.18
N SER A 261 9.43 9.56 -6.70
CA SER A 261 8.06 9.12 -6.93
C SER A 261 7.06 10.28 -6.85
N ALA A 262 5.85 10.07 -7.34
CA ALA A 262 4.70 10.76 -6.76
C ALA A 262 4.41 10.17 -5.36
N PRO A 263 3.68 10.88 -4.47
CA PRO A 263 3.15 10.30 -3.24
C PRO A 263 2.46 8.96 -3.50
N SER A 264 2.88 7.92 -2.77
CA SER A 264 2.37 6.55 -2.96
C SER A 264 2.68 5.67 -1.75
N THR A 265 2.02 4.52 -1.65
CA THR A 265 2.32 3.54 -0.58
C THR A 265 3.72 2.95 -0.68
N LEU A 266 4.30 2.83 -1.88
CA LEU A 266 5.70 2.43 -2.05
C LEU A 266 6.67 3.53 -1.61
N ALA A 267 6.37 4.81 -1.91
CA ALA A 267 7.14 5.92 -1.38
C ALA A 267 7.10 5.94 0.16
N LEU A 268 5.91 5.73 0.74
CA LEU A 268 5.75 5.65 2.20
C LEU A 268 6.59 4.52 2.82
N LYS A 269 6.67 3.37 2.13
CA LYS A 269 7.52 2.24 2.54
C LYS A 269 9.01 2.62 2.54
N ALA A 270 9.48 3.34 1.51
CA ALA A 270 10.85 3.82 1.42
C ALA A 270 11.17 4.85 2.52
N ILE A 271 10.26 5.79 2.78
CA ILE A 271 10.39 6.77 3.86
C ILE A 271 10.49 6.06 5.21
N GLN A 272 9.61 5.09 5.47
CA GLN A 272 9.63 4.30 6.71
C GLN A 272 10.94 3.54 6.88
N LYS A 273 11.53 3.05 5.81
CA LYS A 273 12.84 2.36 5.84
C LYS A 273 14.02 3.33 6.06
N GLY A 274 13.80 4.63 5.90
CA GLY A 274 14.85 5.65 6.02
C GLY A 274 15.65 5.83 4.73
N ILE A 275 15.10 5.40 3.59
CA ILE A 275 15.72 5.62 2.29
C ILE A 275 15.39 7.04 1.82
N PRO A 276 16.36 7.85 1.39
CA PRO A 276 16.10 9.17 0.84
C PRO A 276 15.02 9.11 -0.23
N THR A 277 13.89 9.76 0.02
CA THR A 277 12.72 9.66 -0.84
C THR A 277 12.24 11.05 -1.24
N ILE A 278 12.22 11.30 -2.52
CA ILE A 278 11.73 12.54 -3.11
C ILE A 278 10.33 12.29 -3.66
N CYS A 279 9.36 12.92 -3.02
CA CYS A 279 7.99 12.93 -3.51
C CYS A 279 7.73 14.21 -4.28
N ILE A 280 7.37 14.08 -5.57
CA ILE A 280 7.12 15.22 -6.44
C ILE A 280 5.67 15.66 -6.28
N LYS A 281 5.44 16.96 -6.05
CA LYS A 281 4.11 17.58 -6.00
C LYS A 281 3.41 17.57 -7.37
N GLY A 282 2.09 17.71 -7.34
CA GLY A 282 1.24 17.78 -8.54
C GLY A 282 0.45 16.50 -8.77
N SER A 283 0.42 15.59 -7.79
CA SER A 283 -0.50 14.45 -7.78
C SER A 283 -1.71 14.77 -6.92
N GLY A 284 -2.86 14.14 -7.21
CA GLY A 284 -4.03 14.21 -6.34
C GLY A 284 -3.78 13.62 -4.93
N LEU A 285 -2.57 13.09 -4.70
CA LEU A 285 -2.14 12.41 -3.47
C LEU A 285 -1.27 13.28 -2.57
N ASP A 286 -0.98 14.51 -2.98
CA ASP A 286 -0.10 15.43 -2.23
C ASP A 286 -0.62 15.71 -0.81
N GLY A 287 -1.94 15.75 -0.65
CA GLY A 287 -2.58 15.96 0.63
C GLY A 287 -2.21 14.94 1.71
N CYS A 288 -1.85 13.70 1.35
CA CYS A 288 -1.42 12.66 2.30
C CYS A 288 0.00 12.87 2.81
N PHE A 289 0.78 13.63 2.05
CA PHE A 289 2.20 13.88 2.27
C PHE A 289 2.48 15.36 2.58
N TYR A 290 1.45 16.17 2.89
CA TYR A 290 1.59 17.63 3.04
C TYR A 290 2.66 18.05 4.06
N ASP A 291 2.88 17.23 5.09
CA ASP A 291 3.85 17.44 6.17
C ASP A 291 5.16 16.67 5.94
N TYR A 292 5.27 15.93 4.83
CA TYR A 292 6.52 15.26 4.48
C TYR A 292 7.52 16.26 3.92
N LYS A 293 8.66 16.40 4.58
CA LYS A 293 9.72 17.34 4.16
C LYS A 293 10.26 17.07 2.76
N GLY A 294 10.23 15.81 2.32
CA GLY A 294 10.64 15.39 0.97
C GLY A 294 9.59 15.57 -0.12
N LEU A 295 8.45 16.25 0.16
CA LEU A 295 7.47 16.62 -0.84
C LEU A 295 7.88 17.95 -1.50
N VAL A 296 8.40 17.88 -2.72
CA VAL A 296 9.01 19.02 -3.42
C VAL A 296 8.37 19.29 -4.78
N GLU A 297 8.55 20.51 -5.27
CA GLU A 297 8.22 20.84 -6.67
C GLU A 297 9.12 20.10 -7.65
N LEU A 298 8.63 19.86 -8.86
CA LEU A 298 9.41 19.26 -9.94
C LEU A 298 10.41 20.28 -10.50
N ASP A 299 11.50 20.50 -9.79
CA ASP A 299 12.62 21.31 -10.26
C ASP A 299 13.97 20.74 -9.77
N THR A 300 15.01 20.94 -10.56
CA THR A 300 16.33 20.35 -10.32
C THR A 300 16.93 20.79 -8.99
N HIS A 301 16.79 22.07 -8.64
CA HIS A 301 17.41 22.62 -7.42
C HIS A 301 16.76 22.00 -6.16
N SER A 302 15.42 21.97 -6.13
CA SER A 302 14.67 21.39 -5.01
C SER A 302 15.00 19.92 -4.81
N ILE A 303 15.11 19.14 -5.89
CA ILE A 303 15.43 17.71 -5.84
C ILE A 303 16.84 17.50 -5.24
N TYR A 304 17.86 18.17 -5.77
CA TYR A 304 19.23 17.99 -5.26
C TYR A 304 19.39 18.42 -3.81
N LYS A 305 18.85 19.58 -3.46
CA LYS A 305 18.86 20.09 -2.10
C LYS A 305 18.21 19.11 -1.11
N GLU A 306 17.10 18.51 -1.54
CA GLU A 306 16.37 17.60 -0.68
C GLU A 306 17.08 16.25 -0.53
N VAL A 307 17.71 15.73 -1.57
CA VAL A 307 18.54 14.52 -1.49
C VAL A 307 19.67 14.74 -0.47
N GLU A 308 20.40 15.85 -0.59
CA GLU A 308 21.49 16.19 0.33
C GLU A 308 20.98 16.34 1.78
N ARG A 309 19.84 17.00 1.96
CA ARG A 309 19.22 17.16 3.28
C ARG A 309 18.88 15.80 3.91
N GLN A 310 18.17 14.91 3.17
CA GLN A 310 17.76 13.61 3.72
C GLN A 310 18.94 12.70 4.01
N TYR A 311 20.00 12.78 3.21
CA TYR A 311 21.21 12.01 3.46
C TYR A 311 21.89 12.43 4.78
N ASN A 312 21.83 13.73 5.12
CA ASN A 312 22.41 14.26 6.34
C ASN A 312 21.49 14.13 7.57
N GLU A 313 20.18 14.29 7.40
CA GLU A 313 19.21 14.28 8.50
C GLU A 313 18.65 12.89 8.81
N GLY A 314 18.73 11.96 7.85
CA GLY A 314 18.17 10.63 7.97
C GLY A 314 16.65 10.57 7.84
N ARG A 315 16.05 9.56 8.44
CA ARG A 315 14.62 9.23 8.37
C ARG A 315 13.75 10.32 9.01
N ASP A 316 12.65 10.69 8.35
CA ASP A 316 11.66 11.63 8.89
C ASP A 316 10.73 10.91 9.90
N GLU A 317 11.23 10.79 11.14
CA GLU A 317 10.53 10.07 12.21
C GLU A 317 9.18 10.68 12.57
N GLU A 318 9.07 12.02 12.52
CA GLU A 318 7.82 12.70 12.84
C GLU A 318 6.73 12.39 11.81
N PHE A 319 7.09 12.44 10.53
CA PHE A 319 6.17 12.07 9.45
C PHE A 319 5.71 10.61 9.59
N ILE A 320 6.65 9.68 9.83
CA ILE A 320 6.33 8.25 9.97
C ILE A 320 5.40 8.01 11.16
N LYS A 321 5.74 8.57 12.32
CA LYS A 321 4.94 8.42 13.54
C LYS A 321 3.50 8.92 13.38
N ASN A 322 3.31 9.98 12.61
CA ASN A 322 1.98 10.53 12.37
C ASN A 322 1.21 9.77 11.27
N THR A 323 1.92 9.16 10.32
CA THR A 323 1.32 8.54 9.13
C THR A 323 1.07 7.04 9.30
N ILE A 324 1.95 6.33 10.03
CA ILE A 324 1.84 4.87 10.22
C ILE A 324 1.88 4.56 11.72
N GLU A 325 0.81 4.02 12.26
CA GLU A 325 0.78 3.58 13.66
C GLU A 325 1.82 2.49 13.89
N CYS A 326 2.67 2.69 14.91
CA CYS A 326 3.80 1.82 15.22
C CYS A 326 4.79 1.63 14.06
N GLY A 327 4.78 2.55 13.07
CA GLY A 327 5.64 2.46 11.88
C GLY A 327 7.13 2.64 12.20
N SER A 328 7.46 3.49 13.16
CA SER A 328 8.86 3.72 13.59
C SER A 328 9.51 2.45 14.15
N ASP A 329 8.73 1.62 14.84
CA ASP A 329 9.21 0.42 15.54
C ASP A 329 8.95 -0.87 14.73
N TYR A 330 8.27 -0.76 13.59
CA TYR A 330 7.86 -1.91 12.77
C TYR A 330 7.04 -2.96 13.54
N THR A 331 6.06 -2.49 14.31
CA THR A 331 5.17 -3.31 15.15
C THR A 331 3.69 -3.08 14.85
N SER A 332 3.37 -2.68 13.61
CA SER A 332 1.98 -2.50 13.15
C SER A 332 1.16 -3.78 13.24
N THR A 333 1.78 -4.95 13.01
CA THR A 333 1.13 -6.25 13.17
C THR A 333 0.64 -6.47 14.60
N GLU A 334 1.47 -6.18 15.60
CA GLU A 334 1.13 -6.31 17.02
C GLU A 334 0.00 -5.35 17.41
N GLN A 335 0.06 -4.11 16.92
CA GLN A 335 -1.00 -3.14 17.16
C GLN A 335 -2.33 -3.56 16.53
N TYR A 336 -2.30 -4.08 15.30
CA TYR A 336 -3.50 -4.57 14.64
C TYR A 336 -4.14 -5.74 15.42
N ILE A 337 -3.33 -6.69 15.88
CA ILE A 337 -3.79 -7.82 16.71
C ILE A 337 -4.36 -7.33 18.04
N LYS A 338 -3.73 -6.34 18.66
CA LYS A 338 -4.26 -5.72 19.88
C LYS A 338 -5.65 -5.15 19.65
N ASN A 339 -5.85 -4.41 18.56
CA ASN A 339 -7.17 -3.88 18.19
C ASN A 339 -8.22 -5.01 18.05
N ILE A 340 -7.85 -6.13 17.43
CA ILE A 340 -8.74 -7.31 17.32
C ILE A 340 -9.10 -7.85 18.72
N LYS A 341 -8.13 -7.99 19.61
CA LYS A 341 -8.35 -8.52 20.97
C LYS A 341 -9.27 -7.63 21.82
N GLU A 342 -9.31 -6.34 21.55
CA GLU A 342 -10.21 -5.40 22.22
C GLU A 342 -11.65 -5.47 21.71
N ILE A 343 -11.86 -6.00 20.49
CA ILE A 343 -13.17 -6.11 19.86
C ILE A 343 -13.85 -7.46 20.21
N ILE A 344 -13.09 -8.54 20.35
CA ILE A 344 -13.64 -9.90 20.54
C ILE A 344 -13.21 -10.58 21.82
#